data_4f5a74a398c05c1e0b2d95f1fd393263
#
_entry.id   4f5a74a398c05c1e0b2d95f1fd393263
#
_cell.length_a   1.000
_cell.length_b   1.000
_cell.length_c   1.000
_cell.angle_alpha   90.00
_cell.angle_beta   90.00
_cell.angle_gamma   90.00
#
_symmetry.space_group_name_H-M   'P 1'
#
loop_
_entity.id
_entity.type
_entity.pdbx_description
1 polymer ?
#
loop_
_entity_poly.entity_id
_entity_poly.type
_entity_poly.pdbx_seq_one_letter_code
_entity_poly.pdbx_strand_id
1 'polypeptide(L)'
;MLRYVRAAAEDQARIEQFLGQFVDDYLVHEFPRYLTYKTGGIYLANDDDQLVGLSVIALPKPHEAYLGGMRIRPDVQGKGVGEEFAAFQVAEAERLGATVIRALVPRGNDASRSIWEGLGFRVVEEWVVGTIEDFQGPPYGNEVAGPAWAIDRQRIEAFYEQHPRDLWAMPDPWIPQSLTLDDIWGRLEAGGALVAPQEVGQAVDTLALYAINDRDLTVHYIRSMGTHLKALLEYLWVEARAWGVKTLRFGLPRPQADKLKEAAALPVLNEWRGLILEKQVGLSPQPSI
;
A
#
# COMPACT_ATOMS: atom_id res chain seq x y z
N MET A 1 -9.63 32.03 -7.26
CA MET A 1 -8.91 31.45 -6.08
C MET A 1 -9.46 30.06 -5.86
N LEU A 2 -8.57 29.04 -5.77
CA LEU A 2 -9.02 27.68 -5.59
C LEU A 2 -9.67 27.49 -4.21
N ARG A 3 -10.79 26.82 -4.19
CA ARG A 3 -11.51 26.41 -3.00
C ARG A 3 -11.48 24.89 -2.89
N TYR A 4 -11.04 24.40 -1.75
CA TYR A 4 -10.94 22.97 -1.49
C TYR A 4 -12.04 22.55 -0.54
N VAL A 5 -12.76 21.48 -0.89
CA VAL A 5 -13.85 20.93 -0.07
C VAL A 5 -13.76 19.41 -0.04
N ARG A 6 -14.10 18.82 1.09
CA ARG A 6 -14.31 17.38 1.17
C ARG A 6 -15.60 17.02 0.44
N ALA A 7 -15.51 16.04 -0.46
CA ALA A 7 -16.68 15.55 -1.19
C ALA A 7 -17.67 14.85 -0.26
N ALA A 8 -18.94 14.98 -0.58
CA ALA A 8 -20.05 14.30 0.06
C ALA A 8 -20.79 13.40 -0.97
N ALA A 9 -21.78 12.63 -0.51
CA ALA A 9 -22.51 11.70 -1.38
C ALA A 9 -23.20 12.40 -2.57
N GLU A 10 -23.66 13.62 -2.38
CA GLU A 10 -24.30 14.46 -3.40
C GLU A 10 -23.33 14.88 -4.53
N ASP A 11 -22.03 14.82 -4.30
CA ASP A 11 -21.01 15.13 -5.32
C ASP A 11 -20.77 13.97 -6.30
N GLN A 12 -21.38 12.79 -6.08
CA GLN A 12 -21.11 11.60 -6.87
C GLN A 12 -21.21 11.84 -8.38
N ALA A 13 -22.34 12.36 -8.85
CA ALA A 13 -22.55 12.59 -10.29
C ALA A 13 -21.52 13.58 -10.89
N ARG A 14 -21.13 14.59 -10.11
CA ARG A 14 -20.14 15.58 -10.49
C ARG A 14 -18.72 14.96 -10.59
N ILE A 15 -18.40 14.06 -9.67
CA ILE A 15 -17.13 13.32 -9.67
C ILE A 15 -17.08 12.37 -10.88
N GLU A 16 -18.15 11.62 -11.14
CA GLU A 16 -18.26 10.73 -12.31
C GLU A 16 -18.04 11.49 -13.61
N GLN A 17 -18.72 12.63 -13.77
CA GLN A 17 -18.55 13.49 -14.94
C GLN A 17 -17.12 14.01 -15.06
N PHE A 18 -16.48 14.39 -13.97
CA PHE A 18 -15.11 14.86 -13.96
C PHE A 18 -14.14 13.73 -14.33
N LEU A 19 -14.29 12.55 -13.75
CA LEU A 19 -13.44 11.39 -14.04
C LEU A 19 -13.62 10.87 -15.47
N GLY A 20 -14.79 11.03 -16.06
CA GLY A 20 -15.06 10.67 -17.45
C GLY A 20 -14.20 11.42 -18.50
N GLN A 21 -13.45 12.45 -18.08
CA GLN A 21 -12.47 13.14 -18.94
C GLN A 21 -11.13 12.40 -19.03
N PHE A 22 -10.90 11.38 -18.20
CA PHE A 22 -9.67 10.59 -18.12
C PHE A 22 -9.95 9.19 -18.66
N VAL A 23 -9.16 8.75 -19.64
CA VAL A 23 -9.34 7.44 -20.27
C VAL A 23 -8.92 6.34 -19.30
N ASP A 24 -9.77 5.32 -19.14
CA ASP A 24 -9.52 4.11 -18.33
C ASP A 24 -9.05 4.40 -16.90
N ASP A 25 -9.60 5.47 -16.28
CA ASP A 25 -9.21 5.85 -14.92
C ASP A 25 -9.83 4.92 -13.88
N TYR A 26 -8.98 4.23 -13.12
CA TYR A 26 -9.41 3.32 -12.05
C TYR A 26 -10.25 4.00 -10.97
N LEU A 27 -10.06 5.31 -10.75
CA LEU A 27 -10.84 6.04 -9.74
C LEU A 27 -12.33 6.04 -10.02
N VAL A 28 -12.77 5.86 -11.27
CA VAL A 28 -14.20 5.70 -11.60
C VAL A 28 -14.84 4.56 -10.82
N HIS A 29 -14.07 3.49 -10.55
CA HIS A 29 -14.55 2.32 -9.82
C HIS A 29 -14.28 2.40 -8.31
N GLU A 30 -13.26 3.14 -7.91
CA GLU A 30 -12.80 3.20 -6.52
C GLU A 30 -13.39 4.37 -5.73
N PHE A 31 -13.77 5.47 -6.39
CA PHE A 31 -14.19 6.68 -5.68
C PHE A 31 -15.42 6.49 -4.80
N PRO A 32 -16.41 5.63 -5.11
CA PRO A 32 -17.55 5.44 -4.22
C PRO A 32 -17.14 4.96 -2.83
N ARG A 33 -16.11 4.12 -2.75
CA ARG A 33 -15.52 3.65 -1.49
C ARG A 33 -14.96 4.83 -0.67
N TYR A 34 -14.25 5.74 -1.32
CA TYR A 34 -13.65 6.89 -0.63
C TYR A 34 -14.68 7.90 -0.11
N LEU A 35 -15.87 7.98 -0.73
CA LEU A 35 -16.97 8.81 -0.21
C LEU A 35 -17.50 8.29 1.14
N THR A 36 -17.33 7.01 1.44
CA THR A 36 -17.78 6.41 2.71
C THR A 36 -16.78 6.57 3.86
N TYR A 37 -15.60 7.11 3.62
CA TYR A 37 -14.59 7.27 4.65
C TYR A 37 -15.09 8.26 5.72
N LYS A 38 -14.95 7.86 7.00
CA LYS A 38 -15.31 8.74 8.15
C LYS A 38 -14.32 9.89 8.30
N THR A 39 -13.04 9.62 8.05
CA THR A 39 -11.94 10.59 8.14
C THR A 39 -11.15 10.54 6.85
N GLY A 40 -10.74 11.71 6.32
CA GLY A 40 -10.18 11.80 4.98
C GLY A 40 -11.27 11.64 3.90
N GLY A 41 -10.97 10.91 2.82
CA GLY A 41 -11.87 10.70 1.69
C GLY A 41 -11.44 11.48 0.45
N ILE A 42 -12.38 11.81 -0.43
CA ILE A 42 -12.14 12.62 -1.61
C ILE A 42 -12.20 14.11 -1.26
N TYR A 43 -11.28 14.86 -1.82
CA TYR A 43 -11.27 16.32 -1.79
C TYR A 43 -11.35 16.86 -3.21
N LEU A 44 -12.13 17.92 -3.36
CA LEU A 44 -12.41 18.59 -4.63
C LEU A 44 -11.74 19.96 -4.63
N ALA A 45 -11.02 20.27 -5.70
CA ALA A 45 -10.50 21.60 -5.99
C ALA A 45 -11.44 22.31 -6.98
N ASN A 46 -11.99 23.43 -6.56
CA ASN A 46 -12.91 24.22 -7.35
C ASN A 46 -12.28 25.58 -7.68
N ASP A 47 -12.37 25.99 -8.94
CA ASP A 47 -12.12 27.36 -9.37
C ASP A 47 -13.47 27.99 -9.69
N ASP A 48 -13.87 28.93 -8.84
CA ASP A 48 -15.26 29.39 -8.72
C ASP A 48 -16.21 28.16 -8.56
N ASP A 49 -17.16 27.96 -9.48
CA ASP A 49 -18.10 26.82 -9.44
C ASP A 49 -17.64 25.60 -10.27
N GLN A 50 -16.46 25.69 -10.90
CA GLN A 50 -15.94 24.63 -11.76
C GLN A 50 -15.02 23.68 -10.98
N LEU A 51 -15.29 22.38 -11.07
CA LEU A 51 -14.39 21.36 -10.57
C LEU A 51 -13.15 21.26 -11.48
N VAL A 52 -11.99 21.58 -10.93
CA VAL A 52 -10.71 21.60 -11.66
C VAL A 52 -9.75 20.51 -11.20
N GLY A 53 -10.05 19.87 -10.06
CA GLY A 53 -9.24 18.77 -9.59
C GLY A 53 -9.94 17.98 -8.49
N LEU A 54 -9.53 16.73 -8.35
CA LEU A 54 -9.87 15.89 -7.20
C LEU A 54 -8.65 15.09 -6.72
N SER A 55 -8.70 14.67 -5.48
CA SER A 55 -7.66 13.83 -4.88
C SER A 55 -8.17 13.08 -3.67
N VAL A 56 -7.45 12.05 -3.22
CA VAL A 56 -7.80 11.21 -2.07
C VAL A 56 -6.81 11.45 -0.94
N ILE A 57 -7.35 11.59 0.29
CA ILE A 57 -6.60 11.48 1.53
C ILE A 57 -7.15 10.25 2.27
N ALA A 58 -6.33 9.23 2.47
CA ALA A 58 -6.67 8.08 3.30
C ALA A 58 -5.85 8.12 4.58
N LEU A 59 -6.45 7.71 5.70
CA LEU A 59 -5.75 7.52 6.97
C LEU A 59 -5.75 6.03 7.31
N PRO A 60 -4.77 5.26 6.81
CA PRO A 60 -4.69 3.83 7.09
C PRO A 60 -4.42 3.56 8.57
N LYS A 61 -3.80 4.52 9.27
CA LYS A 61 -3.53 4.50 10.71
C LYS A 61 -3.79 5.87 11.34
N PRO A 62 -3.95 5.98 12.66
CA PRO A 62 -4.28 7.25 13.32
C PRO A 62 -3.31 8.40 13.03
N HIS A 63 -2.02 8.09 12.83
CA HIS A 63 -0.98 9.09 12.61
C HIS A 63 -0.31 8.99 11.23
N GLU A 64 -0.88 8.19 10.33
CA GLU A 64 -0.36 8.02 8.98
C GLU A 64 -1.42 8.42 7.96
N ALA A 65 -1.04 9.28 7.02
CA ALA A 65 -1.85 9.62 5.88
C ALA A 65 -1.22 9.12 4.57
N TYR A 66 -2.07 8.72 3.66
CA TYR A 66 -1.74 8.42 2.28
C TYR A 66 -2.45 9.41 1.38
N LEU A 67 -1.67 10.07 0.51
CA LEU A 67 -2.16 11.03 -0.48
C LEU A 67 -2.05 10.38 -1.87
N GLY A 68 -3.17 10.31 -2.56
CA GLY A 68 -3.19 9.64 -3.86
C GLY A 68 -4.32 10.08 -4.76
N GLY A 69 -4.36 9.50 -5.95
CA GLY A 69 -5.47 9.69 -6.87
C GLY A 69 -5.68 11.13 -7.37
N MET A 70 -4.65 11.98 -7.32
CA MET A 70 -4.79 13.36 -7.81
C MET A 70 -5.07 13.39 -9.30
N ARG A 71 -6.12 14.08 -9.68
CA ARG A 71 -6.48 14.40 -11.06
C ARG A 71 -6.70 15.90 -11.19
N ILE A 72 -6.04 16.49 -12.16
CA ILE A 72 -6.19 17.90 -12.50
C ILE A 72 -6.73 17.97 -13.92
N ARG A 73 -7.76 18.77 -14.13
CA ARG A 73 -8.40 18.96 -15.43
C ARG A 73 -7.36 19.38 -16.48
N PRO A 74 -7.34 18.75 -17.67
CA PRO A 74 -6.25 18.93 -18.64
C PRO A 74 -5.99 20.39 -19.04
N ASP A 75 -7.00 21.21 -19.17
CA ASP A 75 -6.90 22.61 -19.61
C ASP A 75 -6.29 23.56 -18.57
N VAL A 76 -6.18 23.11 -17.30
CA VAL A 76 -5.54 23.87 -16.21
C VAL A 76 -4.24 23.23 -15.71
N GLN A 77 -3.80 22.14 -16.30
CA GLN A 77 -2.49 21.58 -16.02
C GLN A 77 -1.36 22.55 -16.39
N GLY A 78 -0.23 22.46 -15.67
CA GLY A 78 0.93 23.34 -15.86
C GLY A 78 0.72 24.80 -15.39
N LYS A 79 -0.39 25.10 -14.73
CA LYS A 79 -0.70 26.44 -14.17
C LYS A 79 -0.55 26.52 -12.65
N GLY A 80 0.16 25.56 -12.01
CA GLY A 80 0.38 25.54 -10.57
C GLY A 80 -0.75 24.91 -9.74
N VAL A 81 -1.88 24.52 -10.36
CA VAL A 81 -3.04 23.95 -9.66
C VAL A 81 -2.67 22.67 -8.92
N GLY A 82 -1.83 21.81 -9.49
CA GLY A 82 -1.38 20.57 -8.87
C GLY A 82 -0.52 20.81 -7.64
N GLU A 83 0.39 21.76 -7.68
CA GLU A 83 1.25 22.16 -6.55
C GLU A 83 0.42 22.74 -5.41
N GLU A 84 -0.51 23.66 -5.72
CA GLU A 84 -1.38 24.27 -4.71
C GLU A 84 -2.28 23.23 -4.05
N PHE A 85 -2.83 22.30 -4.84
CA PHE A 85 -3.68 21.23 -4.32
C PHE A 85 -2.88 20.23 -3.47
N ALA A 86 -1.67 19.86 -3.88
CA ALA A 86 -0.79 19.00 -3.08
C ALA A 86 -0.43 19.66 -1.74
N ALA A 87 -0.14 20.97 -1.73
CA ALA A 87 0.12 21.71 -0.50
C ALA A 87 -1.10 21.70 0.43
N PHE A 88 -2.30 21.90 -0.12
CA PHE A 88 -3.54 21.77 0.64
C PHE A 88 -3.70 20.36 1.24
N GLN A 89 -3.44 19.29 0.46
CA GLN A 89 -3.55 17.92 0.95
C GLN A 89 -2.63 17.65 2.13
N VAL A 90 -1.39 18.15 2.07
CA VAL A 90 -0.43 18.02 3.18
C VAL A 90 -0.97 18.73 4.43
N ALA A 91 -1.39 19.98 4.31
CA ALA A 91 -1.94 20.74 5.43
C ALA A 91 -3.19 20.07 6.03
N GLU A 92 -4.07 19.52 5.18
CA GLU A 92 -5.26 18.82 5.63
C GLU A 92 -4.93 17.49 6.32
N ALA A 93 -3.96 16.72 5.81
CA ALA A 93 -3.48 15.51 6.47
C ALA A 93 -2.90 15.81 7.86
N GLU A 94 -2.11 16.89 7.99
CA GLU A 94 -1.61 17.38 9.28
C GLU A 94 -2.76 17.77 10.22
N ARG A 95 -3.75 18.50 9.72
CA ARG A 95 -4.95 18.88 10.49
C ARG A 95 -5.75 17.65 10.97
N LEU A 96 -5.74 16.57 10.19
CA LEU A 96 -6.36 15.29 10.54
C LEU A 96 -5.52 14.45 11.52
N GLY A 97 -4.34 14.93 11.93
CA GLY A 97 -3.48 14.33 12.94
C GLY A 97 -2.37 13.43 12.40
N ALA A 98 -2.12 13.45 11.09
CA ALA A 98 -1.02 12.69 10.53
C ALA A 98 0.33 13.30 10.93
N THR A 99 1.26 12.45 11.36
CA THR A 99 2.67 12.78 11.59
C THR A 99 3.59 12.14 10.54
N VAL A 100 3.08 11.16 9.81
CA VAL A 100 3.73 10.54 8.66
C VAL A 100 2.77 10.66 7.47
N ILE A 101 3.24 11.26 6.39
CA ILE A 101 2.45 11.42 5.17
C ILE A 101 3.17 10.74 4.02
N ARG A 102 2.48 9.88 3.28
CA ARG A 102 3.01 9.16 2.11
C ARG A 102 2.24 9.49 0.85
N ALA A 103 2.96 9.49 -0.26
CA ALA A 103 2.38 9.52 -1.60
C ALA A 103 3.00 8.39 -2.43
N LEU A 104 2.19 7.76 -3.28
CA LEU A 104 2.65 6.74 -4.22
C LEU A 104 2.59 7.31 -5.63
N VAL A 105 3.75 7.47 -6.25
CA VAL A 105 3.92 8.12 -7.56
C VAL A 105 4.38 7.08 -8.59
N PRO A 106 3.70 6.95 -9.74
CA PRO A 106 4.14 6.06 -10.81
C PRO A 106 5.59 6.35 -11.21
N ARG A 107 6.37 5.30 -11.44
CA ARG A 107 7.73 5.46 -11.95
C ARG A 107 7.70 6.17 -13.31
N GLY A 108 8.51 7.22 -13.47
CA GLY A 108 8.54 8.05 -14.67
C GLY A 108 7.55 9.22 -14.66
N ASN A 109 6.72 9.38 -13.64
CA ASN A 109 5.91 10.60 -13.46
C ASN A 109 6.72 11.66 -12.70
N ASP A 110 7.72 12.24 -13.39
CA ASP A 110 8.66 13.20 -12.82
C ASP A 110 7.96 14.51 -12.41
N ALA A 111 6.89 14.89 -13.09
CA ALA A 111 6.10 16.07 -12.71
C ALA A 111 5.47 15.89 -11.32
N SER A 112 4.78 14.77 -11.09
CA SER A 112 4.20 14.48 -9.77
C SER A 112 5.28 14.33 -8.70
N ARG A 113 6.39 13.65 -9.02
CA ARG A 113 7.52 13.51 -8.12
C ARG A 113 8.07 14.85 -7.68
N SER A 114 8.31 15.77 -8.62
CA SER A 114 8.85 17.11 -8.34
C SER A 114 7.93 17.92 -7.43
N ILE A 115 6.61 17.81 -7.57
CA ILE A 115 5.63 18.45 -6.68
C ILE A 115 5.85 17.99 -5.24
N TRP A 116 5.89 16.67 -5.01
CA TRP A 116 6.06 16.13 -3.66
C TRP A 116 7.44 16.45 -3.08
N GLU A 117 8.52 16.33 -3.86
CA GLU A 117 9.87 16.70 -3.42
C GLU A 117 9.94 18.19 -3.05
N GLY A 118 9.30 19.08 -3.83
CA GLY A 118 9.16 20.51 -3.52
C GLY A 118 8.43 20.79 -2.21
N LEU A 119 7.55 19.91 -1.77
CA LEU A 119 6.85 19.96 -0.49
C LEU A 119 7.61 19.27 0.65
N GLY A 120 8.85 18.83 0.42
CA GLY A 120 9.74 18.24 1.43
C GLY A 120 9.60 16.74 1.62
N PHE A 121 8.91 16.04 0.71
CA PHE A 121 8.90 14.59 0.68
C PHE A 121 10.23 14.04 0.17
N ARG A 122 10.56 12.83 0.60
CA ARG A 122 11.74 12.08 0.13
C ARG A 122 11.32 10.69 -0.31
N VAL A 123 11.93 10.19 -1.36
CA VAL A 123 11.75 8.80 -1.78
C VAL A 123 12.31 7.88 -0.68
N VAL A 124 11.48 6.99 -0.16
CA VAL A 124 11.85 6.03 0.87
C VAL A 124 11.89 4.60 0.35
N GLU A 125 11.10 4.28 -0.67
CA GLU A 125 11.01 2.92 -1.18
C GLU A 125 10.52 2.91 -2.65
N GLU A 126 10.90 1.90 -3.42
CA GLU A 126 10.27 1.56 -4.70
C GLU A 126 9.24 0.46 -4.44
N TRP A 127 7.99 0.72 -4.83
CA TRP A 127 6.85 -0.15 -4.59
C TRP A 127 6.42 -0.86 -5.86
N VAL A 128 6.12 -2.14 -5.75
CA VAL A 128 5.65 -2.97 -6.86
C VAL A 128 4.31 -3.57 -6.49
N VAL A 129 3.32 -3.35 -7.35
CA VAL A 129 2.03 -4.05 -7.28
C VAL A 129 1.96 -4.99 -8.48
N GLY A 130 1.55 -6.22 -8.25
CA GLY A 130 1.51 -7.21 -9.32
C GLY A 130 0.56 -8.36 -9.02
N THR A 131 0.31 -9.14 -10.07
CA THR A 131 -0.54 -10.32 -10.03
C THR A 131 0.18 -11.49 -10.68
N ILE A 132 0.17 -12.64 -10.03
CA ILE A 132 0.58 -13.92 -10.61
C ILE A 132 -0.70 -14.73 -10.83
N GLU A 133 -1.06 -14.97 -12.07
CA GLU A 133 -2.15 -15.85 -12.45
C GLU A 133 -1.66 -17.29 -12.53
N ASP A 134 -2.61 -18.23 -12.44
CA ASP A 134 -2.29 -19.66 -12.39
C ASP A 134 -1.20 -19.99 -11.35
N PHE A 135 -1.19 -19.24 -10.24
CA PHE A 135 -0.32 -19.50 -9.11
C PHE A 135 -0.50 -20.95 -8.67
N GLN A 136 0.53 -21.75 -8.81
CA GLN A 136 0.50 -23.17 -8.54
C GLN A 136 1.85 -23.65 -7.98
N GLY A 137 1.80 -24.74 -7.25
CA GLY A 137 2.96 -25.34 -6.61
C GLY A 137 2.77 -26.83 -6.37
N PRO A 138 3.59 -27.47 -5.56
CA PRO A 138 3.49 -28.87 -5.25
C PRO A 138 2.15 -29.19 -4.57
N PRO A 139 1.65 -30.44 -4.73
CA PRO A 139 0.34 -30.85 -4.19
C PRO A 139 0.28 -30.84 -2.66
N TYR A 140 1.40 -30.86 -2.00
CA TYR A 140 1.54 -30.86 -0.55
C TYR A 140 2.48 -29.74 -0.12
N GLY A 141 2.21 -29.15 1.07
CA GLY A 141 3.15 -28.25 1.73
C GLY A 141 4.42 -28.98 2.13
N ASN A 142 5.33 -28.24 2.69
CA ASN A 142 6.58 -28.77 3.25
C ASN A 142 6.57 -28.60 4.78
N GLU A 143 7.47 -29.30 5.46
CA GLU A 143 7.58 -29.23 6.92
C GLU A 143 8.41 -28.01 7.39
N VAL A 144 8.93 -27.22 6.47
CA VAL A 144 9.84 -26.10 6.75
C VAL A 144 9.06 -24.81 7.02
N ALA A 145 8.00 -24.57 6.26
CA ALA A 145 7.15 -23.38 6.40
C ALA A 145 5.75 -23.77 6.82
N GLY A 146 5.10 -22.91 7.57
CA GLY A 146 3.72 -23.16 8.01
C GLY A 146 3.11 -21.96 8.71
N PRO A 147 1.85 -22.14 9.21
CA PRO A 147 1.16 -21.07 9.90
C PRO A 147 1.90 -20.67 11.16
N ALA A 148 1.93 -19.37 11.40
CA ALA A 148 2.43 -18.84 12.66
C ALA A 148 1.40 -19.06 13.76
N TRP A 149 1.87 -19.45 14.94
CA TRP A 149 1.05 -19.69 16.11
C TRP A 149 1.44 -18.76 17.26
N ALA A 150 0.66 -18.74 18.32
CA ALA A 150 0.96 -17.94 19.52
C ALA A 150 2.35 -18.26 20.13
N ILE A 151 2.84 -19.49 19.97
CA ILE A 151 4.17 -19.91 20.42
C ILE A 151 5.30 -19.22 19.64
N ASP A 152 5.04 -18.73 18.44
CA ASP A 152 6.02 -18.07 17.58
C ASP A 152 6.20 -16.58 17.91
N ARG A 153 5.38 -16.01 18.80
CA ARG A 153 5.39 -14.57 19.09
C ARG A 153 6.79 -14.04 19.37
N GLN A 154 7.52 -14.65 20.28
CA GLN A 154 8.87 -14.20 20.64
C GLN A 154 9.84 -14.26 19.46
N ARG A 155 9.73 -15.28 18.60
CA ARG A 155 10.57 -15.44 17.40
C ARG A 155 10.23 -14.38 16.35
N ILE A 156 8.95 -14.07 16.18
CA ILE A 156 8.45 -13.03 15.26
C ILE A 156 8.85 -11.64 15.75
N GLU A 157 8.76 -11.37 17.07
CA GLU A 157 9.24 -10.12 17.68
C GLU A 157 10.72 -9.90 17.36
N ALA A 158 11.56 -10.91 17.64
CA ALA A 158 13.00 -10.85 17.34
C ALA A 158 13.29 -10.64 15.83
N PHE A 159 12.47 -11.19 14.95
CA PHE A 159 12.56 -10.93 13.51
C PHE A 159 12.15 -9.50 13.17
N TYR A 160 11.03 -9.00 13.70
CA TYR A 160 10.53 -7.65 13.47
C TYR A 160 11.50 -6.58 13.98
N GLU A 161 12.13 -6.76 15.12
CA GLU A 161 13.12 -5.82 15.68
C GLU A 161 14.30 -5.54 14.74
N GLN A 162 14.60 -6.47 13.83
CA GLN A 162 15.60 -6.29 12.79
C GLN A 162 15.08 -5.44 11.61
N HIS A 163 13.76 -5.22 11.53
CA HIS A 163 13.07 -4.59 10.40
C HIS A 163 12.00 -3.57 10.82
N PRO A 164 12.28 -2.66 11.77
CA PRO A 164 11.24 -1.82 12.40
C PRO A 164 10.68 -0.72 11.48
N ARG A 165 11.20 -0.60 10.25
CA ARG A 165 10.75 0.39 9.26
C ARG A 165 10.10 -0.25 8.04
N ASP A 166 9.80 -1.53 8.11
CA ASP A 166 9.16 -2.21 7.01
C ASP A 166 7.77 -1.63 6.74
N LEU A 167 7.44 -1.58 5.46
CA LEU A 167 6.12 -1.20 4.98
C LEU A 167 5.34 -2.43 4.55
N TRP A 168 4.05 -2.38 4.74
CA TRP A 168 3.09 -3.33 4.23
C TRP A 168 1.87 -2.62 3.65
N ALA A 169 0.98 -3.32 2.99
CA ALA A 169 -0.23 -2.71 2.44
C ALA A 169 -1.45 -3.59 2.70
N MET A 170 -2.35 -3.14 3.57
CA MET A 170 -3.58 -3.84 3.89
C MET A 170 -4.70 -2.84 4.22
N PRO A 171 -5.93 -3.09 3.79
CA PRO A 171 -6.37 -4.17 2.88
C PRO A 171 -6.03 -3.91 1.41
N ASP A 172 -5.55 -2.73 1.09
CA ASP A 172 -5.34 -2.24 -0.28
C ASP A 172 -3.84 -2.25 -0.63
N PRO A 173 -3.39 -3.03 -1.63
CA PRO A 173 -1.98 -3.09 -2.04
C PRO A 173 -1.41 -1.76 -2.55
N TRP A 174 -2.27 -0.77 -2.78
CA TRP A 174 -1.91 0.58 -3.24
C TRP A 174 -1.70 1.58 -2.11
N ILE A 175 -1.99 1.20 -0.85
CA ILE A 175 -1.88 2.10 0.30
C ILE A 175 -0.81 1.57 1.26
N PRO A 176 0.48 1.89 1.02
CA PRO A 176 1.56 1.47 1.90
C PRO A 176 1.50 2.22 3.23
N GLN A 177 1.71 1.48 4.30
CA GLN A 177 1.71 1.96 5.68
C GLN A 177 2.82 1.28 6.49
N SER A 178 3.19 1.82 7.64
CA SER A 178 4.17 1.20 8.52
C SER A 178 3.64 -0.13 9.06
N LEU A 179 4.46 -1.17 9.02
CA LEU A 179 4.16 -2.43 9.70
C LEU A 179 4.44 -2.27 11.20
N THR A 180 3.53 -2.74 12.04
CA THR A 180 3.69 -2.78 13.51
C THR A 180 3.50 -4.20 14.03
N LEU A 181 3.93 -4.46 15.25
CA LEU A 181 3.66 -5.74 15.91
C LEU A 181 2.16 -6.01 16.02
N ASP A 182 1.35 -5.00 16.33
CA ASP A 182 -0.10 -5.15 16.42
C ASP A 182 -0.72 -5.59 15.09
N ASP A 183 -0.20 -5.11 13.97
CA ASP A 183 -0.62 -5.57 12.64
C ASP A 183 -0.29 -7.05 12.43
N ILE A 184 0.92 -7.46 12.84
CA ILE A 184 1.36 -8.85 12.76
C ILE A 184 0.48 -9.74 13.62
N TRP A 185 0.19 -9.31 14.87
CA TRP A 185 -0.67 -10.07 15.78
C TRP A 185 -2.09 -10.18 15.25
N GLY A 186 -2.64 -9.09 14.72
CA GLY A 186 -3.97 -9.13 14.11
C GLY A 186 -4.03 -10.09 12.91
N ARG A 187 -2.97 -10.19 12.12
CA ARG A 187 -2.90 -11.16 11.01
C ARG A 187 -2.71 -12.59 11.49
N LEU A 188 -1.91 -12.80 12.55
CA LEU A 188 -1.74 -14.11 13.16
C LEU A 188 -3.06 -14.64 13.75
N GLU A 189 -3.80 -13.81 14.48
CA GLU A 189 -5.11 -14.14 15.04
C GLU A 189 -6.15 -14.43 13.95
N ALA A 190 -6.06 -13.77 12.82
CA ALA A 190 -6.91 -14.02 11.65
C ALA A 190 -6.44 -15.22 10.78
N GLY A 191 -5.39 -15.95 11.19
CA GLY A 191 -4.85 -17.09 10.45
C GLY A 191 -4.10 -16.70 9.17
N GLY A 192 -3.70 -15.44 9.02
CA GLY A 192 -3.05 -14.93 7.81
C GLY A 192 -1.57 -14.60 8.00
N ALA A 193 -0.85 -15.36 8.84
CA ALA A 193 0.58 -15.22 9.04
C ALA A 193 1.30 -16.57 8.87
N LEU A 194 2.39 -16.57 8.10
CA LEU A 194 3.26 -17.73 7.90
C LEU A 194 4.67 -17.43 8.35
N VAL A 195 5.34 -18.42 8.89
CA VAL A 195 6.75 -18.37 9.30
C VAL A 195 7.55 -19.50 8.69
N ALA A 196 8.84 -19.27 8.48
CA ALA A 196 9.83 -20.29 8.21
C ALA A 196 11.18 -19.92 8.88
N PRO A 197 11.93 -20.90 9.39
CA PRO A 197 11.51 -22.29 9.62
C PRO A 197 10.39 -22.36 10.66
N GLN A 198 9.52 -23.35 10.54
CA GLN A 198 8.41 -23.57 11.48
C GLN A 198 8.88 -24.24 12.80
N GLU A 199 10.03 -24.86 12.79
CA GLU A 199 10.58 -25.58 13.94
C GLU A 199 10.76 -24.65 15.15
N VAL A 200 10.14 -25.02 16.27
CA VAL A 200 10.20 -24.28 17.53
C VAL A 200 11.66 -24.24 18.04
N GLY A 201 12.13 -23.06 18.44
CA GLY A 201 13.51 -22.84 18.91
C GLY A 201 14.49 -22.39 17.84
N GLN A 202 14.13 -22.47 16.57
CA GLN A 202 14.90 -21.84 15.51
C GLN A 202 14.44 -20.39 15.30
N ALA A 203 15.37 -19.50 14.89
CA ALA A 203 15.02 -18.13 14.55
C ALA A 203 14.17 -18.11 13.29
N VAL A 204 13.11 -17.26 13.25
CA VAL A 204 12.38 -16.97 12.02
C VAL A 204 13.30 -16.22 11.08
N ASP A 205 13.43 -16.68 9.85
CA ASP A 205 14.16 -15.98 8.78
C ASP A 205 13.27 -15.53 7.63
N THR A 206 12.03 -16.02 7.60
CA THR A 206 11.04 -15.63 6.60
C THR A 206 9.66 -15.50 7.26
N LEU A 207 9.03 -14.35 7.05
CA LEU A 207 7.68 -14.03 7.54
C LEU A 207 6.85 -13.52 6.37
N ALA A 208 5.62 -14.01 6.23
CA ALA A 208 4.63 -13.45 5.33
C ALA A 208 3.31 -13.18 6.06
N LEU A 209 2.66 -12.08 5.67
CA LEU A 209 1.30 -11.74 6.06
C LEU A 209 0.43 -11.71 4.82
N TYR A 210 -0.68 -12.43 4.84
CA TYR A 210 -1.55 -12.58 3.70
C TYR A 210 -3.04 -12.58 4.08
N ALA A 211 -3.90 -12.43 3.09
CA ALA A 211 -5.32 -12.68 3.21
C ALA A 211 -5.80 -13.46 1.98
N ILE A 212 -6.86 -14.25 2.16
CA ILE A 212 -7.54 -14.94 1.09
C ILE A 212 -8.99 -14.46 1.05
N ASN A 213 -9.50 -14.19 -0.14
CA ASN A 213 -10.91 -13.96 -0.41
C ASN A 213 -11.36 -14.91 -1.55
N ASP A 214 -12.59 -14.77 -2.02
CA ASP A 214 -13.18 -15.64 -3.04
C ASP A 214 -12.47 -15.60 -4.40
N ARG A 215 -11.58 -14.64 -4.62
CA ARG A 215 -10.91 -14.40 -5.91
C ARG A 215 -9.40 -14.55 -5.85
N ASP A 216 -8.80 -14.02 -4.78
CA ASP A 216 -7.37 -13.79 -4.71
C ASP A 216 -6.79 -14.22 -3.37
N LEU A 217 -5.56 -14.72 -3.39
CA LEU A 217 -4.65 -14.68 -2.26
C LEU A 217 -3.81 -13.40 -2.39
N THR A 218 -3.93 -12.50 -1.42
CA THR A 218 -3.15 -11.26 -1.42
C THR A 218 -2.05 -11.33 -0.38
N VAL A 219 -0.80 -11.19 -0.82
CA VAL A 219 0.37 -11.05 0.04
C VAL A 219 0.54 -9.56 0.38
N HIS A 220 0.33 -9.22 1.64
CA HIS A 220 0.42 -7.85 2.16
C HIS A 220 1.82 -7.49 2.65
N TYR A 221 2.57 -8.49 3.06
CA TYR A 221 3.94 -8.39 3.51
C TYR A 221 4.64 -9.72 3.29
N ILE A 222 5.89 -9.66 2.84
CA ILE A 222 6.78 -10.81 2.83
C ILE A 222 8.22 -10.30 2.97
N ARG A 223 8.96 -10.91 3.88
CA ARG A 223 10.38 -10.68 4.01
C ARG A 223 11.10 -11.99 4.29
N SER A 224 12.17 -12.20 3.55
CA SER A 224 13.05 -13.35 3.75
C SER A 224 14.49 -12.88 3.85
N MET A 225 15.14 -13.29 4.94
CA MET A 225 16.57 -13.08 5.20
C MET A 225 17.39 -14.34 4.92
N GLY A 226 16.72 -15.48 4.78
CA GLY A 226 17.30 -16.78 4.55
C GLY A 226 16.92 -17.41 3.20
N THR A 227 16.86 -18.72 3.18
CA THR A 227 16.61 -19.52 1.98
C THR A 227 15.16 -20.10 1.92
N HIS A 228 14.34 -19.81 2.91
CA HIS A 228 13.04 -20.48 3.08
C HIS A 228 11.87 -19.83 2.32
N LEU A 229 12.12 -18.77 1.53
CA LEU A 229 11.07 -18.09 0.78
C LEU A 229 10.30 -19.03 -0.15
N LYS A 230 11.00 -19.92 -0.84
CA LYS A 230 10.36 -20.92 -1.72
C LYS A 230 9.44 -21.84 -0.94
N ALA A 231 9.90 -22.36 0.20
CA ALA A 231 9.09 -23.22 1.06
C ALA A 231 7.82 -22.50 1.55
N LEU A 232 7.94 -21.21 1.88
CA LEU A 232 6.80 -20.40 2.30
C LEU A 232 5.81 -20.17 1.14
N LEU A 233 6.28 -19.94 -0.10
CA LEU A 233 5.41 -19.84 -1.27
C LEU A 233 4.69 -21.16 -1.60
N GLU A 234 5.37 -22.29 -1.44
CA GLU A 234 4.75 -23.61 -1.58
C GLU A 234 3.61 -23.80 -0.56
N TYR A 235 3.77 -23.30 0.65
CA TYR A 235 2.70 -23.33 1.65
C TYR A 235 1.55 -22.39 1.28
N LEU A 236 1.83 -21.15 0.84
CA LEU A 236 0.81 -20.22 0.34
C LEU A 236 0.00 -20.83 -0.80
N TRP A 237 0.65 -21.64 -1.65
CA TRP A 237 -0.05 -22.38 -2.69
C TRP A 237 -1.05 -23.40 -2.12
N VAL A 238 -0.67 -24.13 -1.07
CA VAL A 238 -1.57 -25.09 -0.40
C VAL A 238 -2.81 -24.38 0.15
N GLU A 239 -2.61 -23.21 0.79
CA GLU A 239 -3.70 -22.37 1.28
C GLU A 239 -4.59 -21.89 0.12
N ALA A 240 -4.01 -21.29 -0.93
CA ALA A 240 -4.77 -20.84 -2.09
C ALA A 240 -5.61 -21.95 -2.71
N ARG A 241 -5.03 -23.14 -2.84
CA ARG A 241 -5.69 -24.32 -3.38
C ARG A 241 -6.86 -24.79 -2.53
N ALA A 242 -6.72 -24.78 -1.20
CA ALA A 242 -7.78 -25.14 -0.27
C ALA A 242 -9.03 -24.27 -0.44
N TRP A 243 -8.84 -23.01 -0.83
CA TRP A 243 -9.90 -22.04 -1.12
C TRP A 243 -10.31 -21.99 -2.61
N GLY A 244 -9.69 -22.80 -3.47
CA GLY A 244 -9.96 -22.78 -4.92
C GLY A 244 -9.42 -21.52 -5.64
N VAL A 245 -8.55 -20.77 -5.00
CA VAL A 245 -7.95 -19.54 -5.53
C VAL A 245 -6.72 -19.89 -6.38
N LYS A 246 -6.55 -19.22 -7.52
CA LYS A 246 -5.41 -19.41 -8.44
C LYS A 246 -4.62 -18.14 -8.70
N THR A 247 -5.06 -17.04 -8.12
CA THR A 247 -4.45 -15.73 -8.32
C THR A 247 -3.76 -15.29 -7.04
N LEU A 248 -2.46 -14.98 -7.15
CA LEU A 248 -1.71 -14.34 -6.09
C LEU A 248 -1.50 -12.87 -6.46
N ARG A 249 -1.97 -11.97 -5.61
CA ARG A 249 -1.73 -10.52 -5.72
C ARG A 249 -0.74 -10.08 -4.66
N PHE A 250 -0.01 -9.00 -4.94
CA PHE A 250 0.89 -8.41 -3.96
C PHE A 250 1.06 -6.90 -4.17
N GLY A 251 1.36 -6.21 -3.06
CA GLY A 251 1.89 -4.85 -3.04
C GLY A 251 3.07 -4.85 -2.07
N LEU A 252 4.29 -4.75 -2.59
CA LEU A 252 5.51 -5.00 -1.84
C LEU A 252 6.63 -4.01 -2.21
N PRO A 253 7.57 -3.73 -1.29
CA PRO A 253 8.84 -3.13 -1.64
C PRO A 253 9.54 -3.92 -2.75
N ARG A 254 10.22 -3.22 -3.67
CA ARG A 254 10.83 -3.86 -4.84
C ARG A 254 11.74 -5.05 -4.52
N PRO A 255 12.66 -4.98 -3.53
CA PRO A 255 13.53 -6.13 -3.25
C PRO A 255 12.76 -7.39 -2.85
N GLN A 256 11.64 -7.24 -2.13
CA GLN A 256 10.78 -8.35 -1.74
C GLN A 256 9.95 -8.87 -2.92
N ALA A 257 9.43 -7.96 -3.74
CA ALA A 257 8.71 -8.32 -4.96
C ALA A 257 9.60 -9.10 -5.95
N ASP A 258 10.84 -8.67 -6.13
CA ASP A 258 11.78 -9.36 -7.02
C ASP A 258 12.14 -10.76 -6.49
N LYS A 259 12.38 -10.92 -5.19
CA LYS A 259 12.59 -12.24 -4.55
C LYS A 259 11.35 -13.14 -4.70
N LEU A 260 10.15 -12.58 -4.49
CA LEU A 260 8.89 -13.33 -4.64
C LEU A 260 8.72 -13.84 -6.07
N LYS A 261 8.97 -12.99 -7.07
CA LYS A 261 8.89 -13.37 -8.50
C LYS A 261 9.89 -14.47 -8.86
N GLU A 262 11.12 -14.33 -8.39
CA GLU A 262 12.16 -15.35 -8.59
C GLU A 262 11.77 -16.70 -7.97
N ALA A 263 11.31 -16.68 -6.73
CA ALA A 263 10.92 -17.89 -6.01
C ALA A 263 9.66 -18.55 -6.55
N ALA A 264 8.69 -17.76 -7.04
CA ALA A 264 7.47 -18.26 -7.67
C ALA A 264 7.74 -18.90 -9.04
N ALA A 265 8.78 -18.46 -9.74
CA ALA A 265 9.16 -18.91 -11.10
C ALA A 265 8.01 -18.78 -12.13
N LEU A 266 7.08 -17.85 -11.90
CA LEU A 266 5.91 -17.58 -12.74
C LEU A 266 5.91 -16.13 -13.22
N PRO A 267 5.36 -15.85 -14.41
CA PRO A 267 5.29 -14.48 -14.89
C PRO A 267 4.34 -13.63 -14.01
N VAL A 268 4.75 -12.41 -13.74
CA VAL A 268 3.89 -11.40 -13.12
C VAL A 268 3.16 -10.66 -14.21
N LEU A 269 1.85 -10.66 -14.13
CA LEU A 269 0.97 -9.90 -15.00
C LEU A 269 0.58 -8.58 -14.33
N ASN A 270 0.29 -7.57 -15.15
CA ASN A 270 -0.15 -6.26 -14.67
C ASN A 270 0.80 -5.65 -13.63
N GLU A 271 2.12 -5.84 -13.83
CA GLU A 271 3.11 -5.25 -12.94
C GLU A 271 3.10 -3.72 -13.05
N TRP A 272 2.84 -3.08 -11.94
CA TRP A 272 2.95 -1.64 -11.80
C TRP A 272 4.08 -1.30 -10.82
N ARG A 273 4.82 -0.23 -11.14
CA ARG A 273 5.93 0.26 -10.29
C ARG A 273 5.78 1.72 -9.98
N GLY A 274 6.06 2.08 -8.75
CA GLY A 274 6.06 3.47 -8.28
C GLY A 274 7.06 3.71 -7.19
N LEU A 275 7.15 4.98 -6.79
CA LEU A 275 7.98 5.46 -5.70
C LEU A 275 7.07 5.83 -4.54
N ILE A 276 7.38 5.33 -3.34
CA ILE A 276 6.81 5.85 -2.11
C ILE A 276 7.65 7.04 -1.70
N LEU A 277 6.99 8.20 -1.64
CA LEU A 277 7.55 9.41 -1.07
C LEU A 277 6.95 9.62 0.30
N GLU A 278 7.78 9.97 1.28
CA GLU A 278 7.37 10.16 2.68
C GLU A 278 7.82 11.52 3.19
N LYS A 279 6.97 12.13 4.00
CA LYS A 279 7.26 13.33 4.79
C LYS A 279 6.89 13.06 6.24
N GLN A 280 7.82 13.36 7.16
CA GLN A 280 7.57 13.42 8.59
C GLN A 280 7.15 14.84 8.94
N VAL A 281 6.05 15.00 9.67
CA VAL A 281 5.52 16.30 10.10
C VAL A 281 5.37 16.33 11.63
N GLY A 282 5.49 17.51 12.21
CA GLY A 282 5.33 17.67 13.67
C GLY A 282 6.54 17.26 14.52
N LEU A 283 7.62 16.75 13.91
CA LEU A 283 8.90 16.61 14.59
C LEU A 283 9.73 17.86 14.32
N SER A 284 9.89 18.74 15.32
CA SER A 284 10.95 19.76 15.27
C SER A 284 12.26 19.04 14.95
N PRO A 285 13.11 19.60 14.05
CA PRO A 285 14.39 18.97 13.76
C PRO A 285 15.15 18.83 15.08
N GLN A 286 15.47 17.58 15.45
CA GLN A 286 16.39 17.33 16.55
C GLN A 286 17.71 18.00 16.17
N PRO A 287 18.30 18.83 17.03
CA PRO A 287 19.61 19.39 16.76
C PRO A 287 20.59 18.24 16.54
N SER A 288 21.30 18.30 15.42
CA SER A 288 22.39 17.36 15.10
C SER A 288 23.40 17.40 16.26
N ILE A 289 23.56 16.27 16.94
CA ILE A 289 24.63 16.08 17.92
C ILE A 289 25.92 15.78 17.18
#